data_9337f68fec689d5690a96aa52d002abe
#
_entry.id   9337f68fec689d5690a96aa52d002abe
#
_cell.length_a   1.000
_cell.length_b   1.000
_cell.length_c   1.000
_cell.angle_alpha   90.00
_cell.angle_beta   90.00
_cell.angle_gamma   90.00
#
_symmetry.space_group_name_H-M   'P 1'
#
loop_
_entity.id
_entity.type
_entity.pdbx_description
1 polymer ?
#
loop_
_entity_poly.entity_id
_entity_poly.type
_entity_poly.pdbx_seq_one_letter_code
_entity_poly.pdbx_strand_id
1 'polypeptide(L)'
;GLSGAGKSTLVRCMNLLERPTEGRVFVDGQELSALTEKQLRQARRGIGMIFQQFNLLMQSTAIENICFPLLLSGVNRREAEKRALELLEIVGLSDKRNAYPAQLSGGQKQRIAIARALANEPKVLLCDEATSALDPTTTRSILSLLKEINERLGITIIVITHEMRVVEEICSRVAILDASHVAEMGKVEEIFRRPKTAAARRLLFPGREQRAEAPAFGAKNQRMLRIVFDGMTPFEPVIANMVLACGAPVNILFANTRAIEGKTVGQMIVQLPEAEDAVSRIEAYLNAQNVHYEEVTDDVL
;
A
#
# COMPACT_ATOMS: atom_id res chain seq x y z
N GLY A 1 -6.61 -1.96 5.71
CA GLY A 1 -7.81 -2.54 6.36
C GLY A 1 -8.92 -2.75 5.35
N LEU A 2 -9.87 -3.64 5.67
CA LEU A 2 -11.05 -3.91 4.85
C LEU A 2 -11.98 -2.69 4.75
N SER A 3 -12.98 -2.75 3.86
CA SER A 3 -14.00 -1.70 3.77
C SER A 3 -14.71 -1.54 5.12
N GLY A 4 -15.02 -0.30 5.50
CA GLY A 4 -15.66 -0.02 6.79
C GLY A 4 -14.75 -0.03 8.03
N ALA A 5 -13.45 -0.32 7.90
CA ALA A 5 -12.51 -0.35 9.04
C ALA A 5 -12.12 1.04 9.61
N GLY A 6 -12.80 2.13 9.21
CA GLY A 6 -12.53 3.47 9.73
C GLY A 6 -11.36 4.23 9.08
N LYS A 7 -10.80 3.74 7.97
CA LYS A 7 -9.62 4.34 7.30
C LYS A 7 -9.82 5.80 6.91
N SER A 8 -10.89 6.11 6.19
CA SER A 8 -11.19 7.49 5.73
C SER A 8 -11.52 8.41 6.91
N THR A 9 -12.19 7.92 7.96
CA THR A 9 -12.41 8.66 9.20
C THR A 9 -11.07 9.02 9.86
N LEU A 10 -10.15 8.06 9.97
CA LEU A 10 -8.82 8.31 10.53
C LEU A 10 -8.08 9.43 9.77
N VAL A 11 -8.09 9.39 8.42
CA VAL A 11 -7.46 10.44 7.61
C VAL A 11 -8.12 11.80 7.81
N ARG A 12 -9.44 11.84 7.91
CA ARG A 12 -10.17 13.08 8.21
C ARG A 12 -9.85 13.61 9.60
N CYS A 13 -9.58 12.74 10.56
CA CYS A 13 -9.07 13.14 11.87
C CYS A 13 -7.61 13.66 11.78
N MET A 14 -6.75 13.09 10.93
CA MET A 14 -5.35 13.54 10.77
C MET A 14 -5.24 14.99 10.31
N ASN A 15 -6.18 15.48 9.50
CA ASN A 15 -6.24 16.88 9.07
C ASN A 15 -7.34 17.69 9.80
N LEU A 16 -7.95 17.10 10.85
CA LEU A 16 -9.05 17.65 11.64
C LEU A 16 -10.28 18.09 10.82
N LEU A 17 -10.51 17.50 9.64
CA LEU A 17 -11.81 17.64 8.97
C LEU A 17 -12.92 17.00 9.82
N GLU A 18 -12.58 15.96 10.56
CA GLU A 18 -13.36 15.41 11.66
C GLU A 18 -12.55 15.54 12.96
N ARG A 19 -13.16 16.06 14.02
CA ARG A 19 -12.48 16.16 15.31
C ARG A 19 -12.57 14.82 16.04
N PRO A 20 -11.44 14.24 16.48
CA PRO A 20 -11.47 13.04 17.30
C PRO A 20 -12.14 13.36 18.64
N THR A 21 -12.91 12.42 19.19
CA THR A 21 -13.54 12.55 20.52
C THR A 21 -12.48 12.62 21.61
N GLU A 22 -11.42 11.86 21.45
CA GLU A 22 -10.29 11.79 22.38
C GLU A 22 -8.96 11.72 21.60
N GLY A 23 -7.86 12.02 22.27
CA GLY A 23 -6.52 12.00 21.68
C GLY A 23 -6.11 13.34 21.08
N ARG A 24 -4.88 13.35 20.53
CA ARG A 24 -4.24 14.55 19.98
C ARG A 24 -3.61 14.24 18.63
N VAL A 25 -3.64 15.21 17.73
CA VAL A 25 -3.07 15.09 16.39
C VAL A 25 -1.91 16.06 16.26
N PHE A 26 -0.74 15.53 15.92
CA PHE A 26 0.47 16.32 15.68
C PHE A 26 0.91 16.18 14.23
N VAL A 27 1.19 17.29 13.56
CA VAL A 27 1.76 17.34 12.22
C VAL A 27 2.93 18.32 12.24
N ASP A 28 4.09 17.87 11.79
CA ASP A 28 5.34 18.67 11.78
C ASP A 28 5.64 19.33 13.15
N GLY A 29 5.45 18.57 14.24
CA GLY A 29 5.67 19.03 15.61
C GLY A 29 4.56 19.94 16.18
N GLN A 30 3.57 20.34 15.38
CA GLN A 30 2.47 21.21 15.82
C GLN A 30 1.25 20.38 16.21
N GLU A 31 0.71 20.63 17.40
CA GLU A 31 -0.55 20.02 17.85
C GLU A 31 -1.76 20.70 17.17
N LEU A 32 -2.35 20.02 16.20
CA LEU A 32 -3.51 20.55 15.47
C LEU A 32 -4.76 20.63 16.33
N SER A 33 -4.93 19.68 17.26
CA SER A 33 -6.12 19.58 18.13
C SER A 33 -6.33 20.80 19.02
N ALA A 34 -5.24 21.49 19.38
CA ALA A 34 -5.25 22.66 20.24
C ALA A 34 -5.44 23.99 19.49
N LEU A 35 -5.46 23.95 18.14
CA LEU A 35 -5.52 25.17 17.33
C LEU A 35 -6.94 25.74 17.26
N THR A 36 -7.01 27.09 17.21
CA THR A 36 -8.24 27.79 16.80
C THR A 36 -8.55 27.52 15.34
N GLU A 37 -9.79 27.72 14.90
CA GLU A 37 -10.19 27.52 13.50
C GLU A 37 -9.37 28.35 12.49
N LYS A 38 -8.95 29.55 12.87
CA LYS A 38 -8.08 30.38 12.04
C LYS A 38 -6.69 29.78 11.91
N GLN A 39 -6.09 29.34 13.01
CA GLN A 39 -4.79 28.68 13.03
C GLN A 39 -4.83 27.31 12.32
N LEU A 40 -5.90 26.56 12.51
CA LEU A 40 -6.11 25.26 11.84
C LEU A 40 -6.20 25.42 10.31
N ARG A 41 -6.92 26.44 9.82
CA ARG A 41 -6.91 26.77 8.38
C ARG A 41 -5.51 27.10 7.86
N GLN A 42 -4.69 27.77 8.65
CA GLN A 42 -3.30 28.05 8.30
C GLN A 42 -2.45 26.76 8.29
N ALA A 43 -2.57 25.92 9.33
CA ALA A 43 -1.84 24.65 9.43
C ALA A 43 -2.20 23.68 8.29
N ARG A 44 -3.47 23.62 7.88
CA ARG A 44 -3.92 22.79 6.76
C ARG A 44 -3.30 23.16 5.41
N ARG A 45 -2.69 24.34 5.25
CA ARG A 45 -1.93 24.67 4.02
C ARG A 45 -0.70 23.77 3.87
N GLY A 46 -0.12 23.32 5.01
CA GLY A 46 0.99 22.37 5.04
C GLY A 46 0.57 20.91 4.87
N ILE A 47 -0.74 20.62 4.64
CA ILE A 47 -1.28 19.28 4.47
C ILE A 47 -2.01 19.21 3.14
N GLY A 48 -1.43 18.54 2.15
CA GLY A 48 -2.09 18.24 0.88
C GLY A 48 -3.05 17.07 1.05
N MET A 49 -4.16 17.07 0.31
CA MET A 49 -5.09 15.94 0.31
C MET A 49 -5.53 15.60 -1.11
N ILE A 50 -5.44 14.31 -1.43
CA ILE A 50 -5.94 13.72 -2.67
C ILE A 50 -7.11 12.81 -2.31
N PHE A 51 -8.23 13.03 -2.95
CA PHE A 51 -9.48 12.31 -2.70
C PHE A 51 -9.70 11.22 -3.74
N GLN A 52 -10.49 10.23 -3.41
CA GLN A 52 -10.90 9.14 -4.28
C GLN A 52 -11.54 9.61 -5.59
N GLN A 53 -12.34 10.66 -5.55
CA GLN A 53 -13.03 11.26 -6.70
C GLN A 53 -12.33 12.57 -7.13
N PHE A 54 -11.11 12.58 -7.50
CA PHE A 54 -10.31 13.73 -7.97
C PHE A 54 -10.69 15.13 -7.42
N ASN A 55 -11.96 15.40 -7.23
CA ASN A 55 -12.59 16.64 -6.73
C ASN A 55 -12.09 17.90 -7.45
N LEU A 56 -11.90 17.82 -8.77
CA LEU A 56 -11.53 18.96 -9.59
C LEU A 56 -12.71 19.92 -9.78
N LEU A 57 -12.39 21.20 -9.85
CA LEU A 57 -13.34 22.25 -10.23
C LEU A 57 -13.67 22.09 -11.72
N MET A 58 -14.86 21.58 -12.02
CA MET A 58 -15.25 21.15 -13.36
C MET A 58 -15.33 22.29 -14.37
N GLN A 59 -15.58 23.53 -13.90
CA GLN A 59 -15.68 24.75 -14.69
C GLN A 59 -14.35 25.52 -14.79
N SER A 60 -13.27 24.97 -14.25
CA SER A 60 -11.94 25.56 -14.27
C SER A 60 -10.98 24.66 -15.05
N THR A 61 -10.04 25.28 -15.74
CA THR A 61 -8.97 24.58 -16.47
C THR A 61 -8.01 23.88 -15.52
N ALA A 62 -7.11 23.04 -16.05
CA ALA A 62 -6.09 22.34 -15.26
C ALA A 62 -5.21 23.33 -14.47
N ILE A 63 -4.73 24.39 -15.12
CA ILE A 63 -3.91 25.40 -14.45
C ILE A 63 -4.69 26.14 -13.36
N GLU A 64 -5.95 26.50 -13.61
CA GLU A 64 -6.80 27.18 -12.62
C GLU A 64 -7.10 26.29 -11.41
N ASN A 65 -7.30 24.97 -11.60
CA ASN A 65 -7.41 24.02 -10.53
C ASN A 65 -6.19 24.01 -9.61
N ILE A 66 -4.98 24.11 -10.19
CA ILE A 66 -3.73 24.12 -9.42
C ILE A 66 -3.51 25.49 -8.76
N CYS A 67 -3.86 26.60 -9.41
CA CYS A 67 -3.77 27.94 -8.86
C CYS A 67 -4.72 28.16 -7.67
N PHE A 68 -5.86 27.48 -7.65
CA PHE A 68 -6.94 27.72 -6.69
C PHE A 68 -6.48 27.74 -5.22
N PRO A 69 -5.77 26.73 -4.68
CA PRO A 69 -5.29 26.76 -3.30
C PRO A 69 -4.27 27.87 -3.03
N LEU A 70 -3.46 28.26 -4.00
CA LEU A 70 -2.50 29.35 -3.88
C LEU A 70 -3.22 30.71 -3.76
N LEU A 71 -4.20 30.96 -4.59
CA LEU A 71 -5.03 32.16 -4.55
C LEU A 71 -5.79 32.27 -3.22
N LEU A 72 -6.36 31.16 -2.74
CA LEU A 72 -6.98 31.11 -1.40
C LEU A 72 -5.98 31.38 -0.27
N SER A 73 -4.71 31.08 -0.51
CA SER A 73 -3.62 31.35 0.45
C SER A 73 -3.13 32.80 0.39
N GLY A 74 -3.64 33.61 -0.53
CA GLY A 74 -3.29 35.01 -0.72
C GLY A 74 -2.07 35.24 -1.64
N VAL A 75 -1.61 34.22 -2.34
CA VAL A 75 -0.56 34.35 -3.36
C VAL A 75 -1.13 35.11 -4.55
N ASN A 76 -0.36 36.05 -5.11
CA ASN A 76 -0.82 36.81 -6.27
C ASN A 76 -0.93 35.90 -7.53
N ARG A 77 -1.76 36.29 -8.47
CA ARG A 77 -2.10 35.46 -9.65
C ARG A 77 -0.86 35.07 -10.46
N ARG A 78 0.08 36.01 -10.66
CA ARG A 78 1.28 35.77 -11.48
C ARG A 78 2.19 34.69 -10.86
N GLU A 79 2.37 34.75 -9.54
CA GLU A 79 3.15 33.74 -8.81
C GLU A 79 2.42 32.41 -8.77
N ALA A 80 1.10 32.42 -8.56
CA ALA A 80 0.29 31.21 -8.60
C ALA A 80 0.35 30.50 -9.96
N GLU A 81 0.26 31.25 -11.07
CA GLU A 81 0.39 30.71 -12.43
C GLU A 81 1.80 30.14 -12.69
N LYS A 82 2.85 30.85 -12.26
CA LYS A 82 4.22 30.36 -12.37
C LYS A 82 4.38 29.01 -11.64
N ARG A 83 3.92 28.94 -10.39
CA ARG A 83 3.99 27.70 -9.60
C ARG A 83 3.16 26.59 -10.21
N ALA A 84 1.98 26.89 -10.73
CA ALA A 84 1.12 25.91 -11.40
C ALA A 84 1.77 25.33 -12.65
N LEU A 85 2.49 26.12 -13.44
CA LEU A 85 3.24 25.64 -14.61
C LEU A 85 4.36 24.68 -14.23
N GLU A 86 5.13 24.99 -13.18
CA GLU A 86 6.14 24.09 -12.63
C GLU A 86 5.54 22.74 -12.18
N LEU A 87 4.38 22.78 -11.52
CA LEU A 87 3.69 21.56 -11.07
C LEU A 87 3.09 20.76 -12.24
N LEU A 88 2.61 21.42 -13.29
CA LEU A 88 2.17 20.76 -14.53
C LEU A 88 3.33 20.02 -15.21
N GLU A 89 4.53 20.59 -15.18
CA GLU A 89 5.74 19.91 -15.68
C GLU A 89 6.08 18.70 -14.85
N ILE A 90 6.07 18.81 -13.51
CA ILE A 90 6.33 17.69 -12.58
C ILE A 90 5.38 16.51 -12.83
N VAL A 91 4.09 16.79 -13.07
CA VAL A 91 3.11 15.73 -13.34
C VAL A 91 3.02 15.32 -14.82
N GLY A 92 3.85 15.92 -15.71
CA GLY A 92 3.93 15.57 -17.13
C GLY A 92 2.70 15.98 -17.95
N LEU A 93 2.08 17.15 -17.64
CA LEU A 93 0.86 17.63 -18.27
C LEU A 93 0.94 19.10 -18.71
N SER A 94 2.12 19.58 -19.09
CA SER A 94 2.32 20.97 -19.54
C SER A 94 1.47 21.33 -20.77
N ASP A 95 1.22 20.37 -21.66
CA ASP A 95 0.37 20.53 -22.86
C ASP A 95 -1.13 20.62 -22.53
N LYS A 96 -1.55 20.21 -21.34
CA LYS A 96 -2.94 20.18 -20.88
C LYS A 96 -3.33 21.37 -20.01
N ARG A 97 -2.48 22.39 -19.87
CA ARG A 97 -2.72 23.52 -18.95
C ARG A 97 -4.11 24.16 -19.09
N ASN A 98 -4.62 24.28 -20.32
CA ASN A 98 -5.89 24.93 -20.64
C ASN A 98 -7.05 23.93 -20.80
N ALA A 99 -6.82 22.63 -20.58
CA ALA A 99 -7.87 21.62 -20.69
C ALA A 99 -8.79 21.65 -19.48
N TYR A 100 -10.07 21.49 -19.70
CA TYR A 100 -11.08 21.30 -18.65
C TYR A 100 -11.09 19.83 -18.19
N PRO A 101 -11.52 19.56 -16.96
CA PRO A 101 -11.59 18.18 -16.43
C PRO A 101 -12.36 17.22 -17.34
N ALA A 102 -13.41 17.68 -18.03
CA ALA A 102 -14.19 16.87 -18.97
C ALA A 102 -13.36 16.36 -20.17
N GLN A 103 -12.26 17.04 -20.50
CA GLN A 103 -11.37 16.71 -21.61
C GLN A 103 -10.18 15.83 -21.20
N LEU A 104 -10.08 15.46 -19.91
CA LEU A 104 -8.97 14.72 -19.34
C LEU A 104 -9.36 13.27 -19.05
N SER A 105 -8.43 12.33 -19.29
CA SER A 105 -8.58 10.95 -18.82
C SER A 105 -8.56 10.86 -17.28
N GLY A 106 -8.98 9.72 -16.71
CA GLY A 106 -8.94 9.50 -15.27
C GLY A 106 -7.54 9.71 -14.66
N GLY A 107 -6.52 9.16 -15.30
CA GLY A 107 -5.12 9.33 -14.88
C GLY A 107 -4.63 10.78 -15.00
N GLN A 108 -5.04 11.51 -16.05
CA GLN A 108 -4.72 12.93 -16.18
C GLN A 108 -5.40 13.77 -15.09
N LYS A 109 -6.69 13.50 -14.79
CA LYS A 109 -7.40 14.14 -13.68
C LYS A 109 -6.68 13.90 -12.35
N GLN A 110 -6.21 12.67 -12.11
CA GLN A 110 -5.47 12.34 -10.91
C GLN A 110 -4.15 13.09 -10.81
N ARG A 111 -3.40 13.20 -11.91
CA ARG A 111 -2.16 13.99 -11.96
C ARG A 111 -2.41 15.48 -11.67
N ILE A 112 -3.50 16.06 -12.18
CA ILE A 112 -3.89 17.45 -11.83
C ILE A 112 -4.28 17.55 -10.34
N ALA A 113 -4.99 16.57 -9.78
CA ALA A 113 -5.33 16.55 -8.35
C ALA A 113 -4.08 16.46 -7.47
N ILE A 114 -3.06 15.68 -7.88
CA ILE A 114 -1.75 15.63 -7.23
C ILE A 114 -1.06 17.00 -7.30
N ALA A 115 -0.96 17.59 -8.50
CA ALA A 115 -0.34 18.90 -8.67
C ALA A 115 -1.03 19.98 -7.81
N ARG A 116 -2.36 19.98 -7.75
CA ARG A 116 -3.13 20.87 -6.90
C ARG A 116 -2.83 20.66 -5.40
N ALA A 117 -2.71 19.42 -4.97
CA ALA A 117 -2.39 19.10 -3.57
C ALA A 117 -0.97 19.54 -3.18
N LEU A 118 -0.05 19.61 -4.14
CA LEU A 118 1.34 20.07 -3.95
C LEU A 118 1.50 21.60 -4.03
N ALA A 119 0.46 22.33 -4.44
CA ALA A 119 0.58 23.76 -4.75
C ALA A 119 1.15 24.59 -3.58
N ASN A 120 0.67 24.36 -2.37
CA ASN A 120 1.11 25.06 -1.16
C ASN A 120 2.36 24.45 -0.50
N GLU A 121 3.14 23.63 -1.20
CA GLU A 121 4.34 22.98 -0.68
C GLU A 121 4.11 22.24 0.66
N PRO A 122 3.18 21.27 0.67
CA PRO A 122 2.81 20.59 1.90
C PRO A 122 3.97 19.77 2.47
N LYS A 123 3.99 19.60 3.80
CA LYS A 123 4.88 18.67 4.48
C LYS A 123 4.34 17.25 4.50
N VAL A 124 3.02 17.13 4.42
CA VAL A 124 2.31 15.84 4.43
C VAL A 124 1.30 15.82 3.29
N LEU A 125 1.26 14.72 2.56
CA LEU A 125 0.28 14.43 1.51
C LEU A 125 -0.57 13.24 1.94
N LEU A 126 -1.87 13.46 2.13
CA LEU A 126 -2.84 12.43 2.46
C LEU A 126 -3.53 11.95 1.19
N CYS A 127 -3.45 10.65 0.91
CA CYS A 127 -4.04 10.02 -0.28
C CYS A 127 -5.17 9.07 0.16
N ASP A 128 -6.43 9.48 0.00
CA ASP A 128 -7.59 8.65 0.33
C ASP A 128 -8.05 7.89 -0.92
N GLU A 129 -7.69 6.60 -1.00
CA GLU A 129 -7.99 5.70 -2.12
C GLU A 129 -7.68 6.29 -3.51
N ALA A 130 -6.57 7.01 -3.62
CA ALA A 130 -6.20 7.83 -4.77
C ALA A 130 -6.07 7.08 -6.11
N THR A 131 -6.11 5.76 -6.11
CA THR A 131 -5.95 4.91 -7.31
C THR A 131 -7.13 3.98 -7.57
N SER A 132 -8.13 3.93 -6.69
CA SER A 132 -9.23 2.96 -6.75
C SER A 132 -10.13 3.07 -7.99
N ALA A 133 -10.15 4.23 -8.63
CA ALA A 133 -10.95 4.51 -9.84
C ALA A 133 -10.14 4.39 -11.15
N LEU A 134 -8.90 3.87 -11.09
CA LEU A 134 -7.97 3.82 -12.21
C LEU A 134 -7.70 2.37 -12.65
N ASP A 135 -7.37 2.20 -13.92
CA ASP A 135 -6.89 0.93 -14.44
C ASP A 135 -5.48 0.58 -13.87
N PRO A 136 -5.06 -0.70 -13.89
CA PRO A 136 -3.80 -1.12 -13.27
C PRO A 136 -2.55 -0.47 -13.84
N THR A 137 -2.54 -0.11 -15.14
CA THR A 137 -1.39 0.54 -15.78
C THR A 137 -1.28 1.99 -15.34
N THR A 138 -2.40 2.71 -15.33
CA THR A 138 -2.49 4.08 -14.83
C THR A 138 -2.17 4.13 -13.33
N THR A 139 -2.66 3.18 -12.54
CA THR A 139 -2.33 3.06 -11.11
C THR A 139 -0.83 3.01 -10.89
N ARG A 140 -0.09 2.12 -11.56
CA ARG A 140 1.37 2.05 -11.46
C ARG A 140 2.05 3.37 -11.81
N SER A 141 1.59 4.03 -12.88
CA SER A 141 2.13 5.34 -13.28
C SER A 141 1.91 6.42 -12.21
N ILE A 142 0.77 6.43 -11.53
CA ILE A 142 0.49 7.35 -10.42
C ILE A 142 1.33 7.01 -9.19
N LEU A 143 1.52 5.73 -8.86
CA LEU A 143 2.34 5.31 -7.73
C LEU A 143 3.81 5.68 -7.94
N SER A 144 4.36 5.45 -9.16
CA SER A 144 5.71 5.90 -9.52
C SER A 144 5.87 7.42 -9.37
N LEU A 145 4.88 8.19 -9.82
CA LEU A 145 4.88 9.66 -9.66
C LEU A 145 4.89 10.05 -8.17
N LEU A 146 4.06 9.43 -7.33
CA LEU A 146 4.03 9.72 -5.90
C LEU A 146 5.37 9.36 -5.22
N LYS A 147 6.01 8.27 -5.61
CA LYS A 147 7.32 7.87 -5.13
C LYS A 147 8.39 8.90 -5.50
N GLU A 148 8.43 9.33 -6.78
CA GLU A 148 9.33 10.38 -7.25
C GLU A 148 9.13 11.70 -6.48
N ILE A 149 7.88 12.11 -6.26
CA ILE A 149 7.53 13.29 -5.46
C ILE A 149 8.05 13.16 -4.02
N ASN A 150 7.85 11.99 -3.37
CA ASN A 150 8.35 11.75 -2.03
C ASN A 150 9.89 11.87 -1.96
N GLU A 151 10.60 11.25 -2.91
CA GLU A 151 12.07 11.27 -2.97
C GLU A 151 12.62 12.67 -3.27
N ARG A 152 12.03 13.41 -4.22
CA ARG A 152 12.50 14.73 -4.64
C ARG A 152 12.16 15.85 -3.67
N LEU A 153 10.96 15.82 -3.09
CA LEU A 153 10.47 16.89 -2.22
C LEU A 153 10.62 16.60 -0.73
N GLY A 154 10.96 15.37 -0.35
CA GLY A 154 11.13 14.96 1.06
C GLY A 154 9.84 15.05 1.89
N ILE A 155 8.66 15.01 1.25
CA ILE A 155 7.37 15.11 1.93
C ILE A 155 6.92 13.74 2.45
N THR A 156 6.21 13.71 3.56
CA THR A 156 5.60 12.48 4.06
C THR A 156 4.32 12.18 3.27
N ILE A 157 4.21 10.97 2.68
CA ILE A 157 3.00 10.54 1.98
C ILE A 157 2.30 9.47 2.81
N ILE A 158 1.03 9.67 3.13
CA ILE A 158 0.17 8.71 3.82
C ILE A 158 -0.87 8.22 2.83
N VAL A 159 -0.84 6.92 2.51
CA VAL A 159 -1.76 6.31 1.55
C VAL A 159 -2.77 5.45 2.26
N ILE A 160 -4.04 5.72 2.01
CA ILE A 160 -5.14 4.84 2.40
C ILE A 160 -5.51 3.97 1.21
N THR A 161 -5.49 2.69 1.44
CA THR A 161 -5.87 1.70 0.43
C THR A 161 -6.32 0.40 1.09
N HIS A 162 -7.09 -0.37 0.37
CA HIS A 162 -7.36 -1.78 0.66
C HIS A 162 -6.55 -2.71 -0.26
N GLU A 163 -5.81 -2.15 -1.21
CA GLU A 163 -4.97 -2.89 -2.15
C GLU A 163 -3.56 -3.09 -1.61
N MET A 164 -3.21 -4.33 -1.26
CA MET A 164 -1.88 -4.64 -0.71
C MET A 164 -0.75 -4.38 -1.70
N ARG A 165 -1.02 -4.50 -3.02
CA ARG A 165 -0.04 -4.16 -4.06
C ARG A 165 0.43 -2.71 -3.98
N VAL A 166 -0.49 -1.77 -3.70
CA VAL A 166 -0.14 -0.36 -3.52
C VAL A 166 0.80 -0.18 -2.33
N VAL A 167 0.52 -0.90 -1.22
CA VAL A 167 1.37 -0.86 -0.02
C VAL A 167 2.77 -1.39 -0.32
N GLU A 168 2.88 -2.52 -1.03
CA GLU A 168 4.16 -3.14 -1.42
C GLU A 168 4.99 -2.22 -2.33
N GLU A 169 4.35 -1.48 -3.23
CA GLU A 169 5.02 -0.73 -4.29
C GLU A 169 5.65 0.58 -3.79
N ILE A 170 4.98 1.29 -2.86
CA ILE A 170 5.42 2.63 -2.48
C ILE A 170 5.56 2.89 -0.98
N CYS A 171 5.10 1.99 -0.11
CA CYS A 171 5.12 2.24 1.33
C CYS A 171 6.28 1.56 2.01
N SER A 172 7.01 2.28 2.87
CA SER A 172 8.03 1.72 3.76
C SER A 172 7.44 1.17 5.07
N ARG A 173 6.32 1.73 5.51
CA ARG A 173 5.61 1.34 6.74
C ARG A 173 4.12 1.17 6.47
N VAL A 174 3.48 0.30 7.24
CA VAL A 174 2.05 0.05 7.15
C VAL A 174 1.41 -0.02 8.54
N ALA A 175 0.18 0.49 8.64
CA ALA A 175 -0.72 0.26 9.77
C ALA A 175 -1.98 -0.45 9.25
N ILE A 176 -2.28 -1.60 9.80
CA ILE A 176 -3.46 -2.41 9.45
C ILE A 176 -4.58 -2.07 10.42
N LEU A 177 -5.67 -1.55 9.88
CA LEU A 177 -6.88 -1.28 10.66
C LEU A 177 -7.86 -2.44 10.52
N ASP A 178 -8.41 -2.86 11.64
CA ASP A 178 -9.48 -3.84 11.74
C ASP A 178 -10.46 -3.40 12.83
N ALA A 179 -11.77 -3.45 12.56
CA ALA A 179 -12.81 -3.02 13.49
C ALA A 179 -12.51 -1.67 14.19
N SER A 180 -12.06 -0.68 13.40
CA SER A 180 -11.70 0.68 13.84
C SER A 180 -10.51 0.79 14.81
N HIS A 181 -9.72 -0.29 14.97
CA HIS A 181 -8.51 -0.30 15.78
C HIS A 181 -7.28 -0.57 14.91
N VAL A 182 -6.11 -0.12 15.35
CA VAL A 182 -4.83 -0.50 14.74
C VAL A 182 -4.50 -1.91 15.23
N ALA A 183 -4.73 -2.91 14.36
CA ALA A 183 -4.46 -4.32 14.66
C ALA A 183 -2.96 -4.64 14.62
N GLU A 184 -2.23 -4.06 13.65
CA GLU A 184 -0.80 -4.27 13.49
C GLU A 184 -0.15 -3.08 12.79
N MET A 185 1.09 -2.74 13.18
CA MET A 185 1.85 -1.64 12.58
C MET A 185 3.35 -1.95 12.57
N GLY A 186 4.02 -1.66 11.46
CA GLY A 186 5.47 -1.86 11.35
C GLY A 186 6.00 -1.57 9.94
N LYS A 187 7.20 -2.05 9.64
CA LYS A 187 7.74 -2.00 8.29
C LYS A 187 6.97 -2.96 7.38
N VAL A 188 6.78 -2.56 6.13
CA VAL A 188 6.07 -3.38 5.13
C VAL A 188 6.73 -4.75 4.99
N GLU A 189 8.06 -4.79 4.83
CA GLU A 189 8.82 -6.03 4.72
C GLU A 189 8.57 -7.01 5.88
N GLU A 190 8.56 -6.51 7.12
CA GLU A 190 8.37 -7.33 8.33
C GLU A 190 6.96 -7.92 8.43
N ILE A 191 5.94 -7.05 8.19
CA ILE A 191 4.53 -7.47 8.29
C ILE A 191 4.15 -8.42 7.17
N PHE A 192 4.66 -8.18 5.95
CA PHE A 192 4.37 -9.05 4.82
C PHE A 192 5.06 -10.42 4.93
N ARG A 193 6.25 -10.45 5.54
CA ARG A 193 6.98 -11.69 5.79
C ARG A 193 6.37 -12.50 6.94
N ARG A 194 6.00 -11.83 8.04
CA ARG A 194 5.54 -12.48 9.27
C ARG A 194 4.38 -11.74 9.93
N PRO A 195 3.17 -11.79 9.35
CA PRO A 195 2.00 -11.16 9.93
C PRO A 195 1.62 -11.82 11.26
N LYS A 196 1.52 -11.02 12.32
CA LYS A 196 1.25 -11.50 13.68
C LYS A 196 -0.24 -11.66 13.94
N THR A 197 -1.07 -10.79 13.37
CA THR A 197 -2.52 -10.73 13.64
C THR A 197 -3.35 -11.46 12.59
N ALA A 198 -4.54 -11.94 12.98
CA ALA A 198 -5.50 -12.52 12.05
C ALA A 198 -5.92 -11.52 10.98
N ALA A 199 -6.10 -10.24 11.34
CA ALA A 199 -6.43 -9.16 10.41
C ALA A 199 -5.36 -8.97 9.32
N ALA A 200 -4.07 -9.01 9.70
CA ALA A 200 -2.97 -8.93 8.75
C ALA A 200 -2.95 -10.15 7.81
N ARG A 201 -3.12 -11.33 8.36
CA ARG A 201 -3.20 -12.58 7.57
C ARG A 201 -4.35 -12.55 6.56
N ARG A 202 -5.55 -12.12 6.96
CA ARG A 202 -6.70 -11.98 6.04
C ARG A 202 -6.43 -11.02 4.87
N LEU A 203 -5.78 -9.90 5.16
CA LEU A 203 -5.47 -8.90 4.11
C LEU A 203 -4.38 -9.34 3.15
N LEU A 204 -3.35 -10.00 3.69
CA LEU A 204 -2.19 -10.43 2.90
C LEU A 204 -2.45 -11.72 2.11
N PHE A 205 -3.33 -12.58 2.65
CA PHE A 205 -3.65 -13.88 2.08
C PHE A 205 -5.17 -14.04 1.89
N PRO A 206 -5.79 -13.20 1.03
CA PRO A 206 -7.22 -13.30 0.76
C PRO A 206 -7.55 -14.66 0.16
N GLY A 207 -8.58 -15.32 0.68
CA GLY A 207 -9.04 -16.65 0.22
C GLY A 207 -8.58 -17.81 1.12
N ARG A 208 -7.80 -17.57 2.17
CA ARG A 208 -7.50 -18.61 3.16
C ARG A 208 -8.73 -19.02 3.99
N GLU A 209 -9.60 -18.08 4.36
CA GLU A 209 -10.83 -18.38 5.10
C GLU A 209 -11.93 -19.03 4.23
N GLN A 210 -11.97 -18.73 2.93
CA GLN A 210 -12.93 -19.37 2.01
C GLN A 210 -12.57 -20.81 1.65
N ARG A 211 -11.33 -21.25 1.94
CA ARG A 211 -10.90 -22.63 1.74
C ARG A 211 -11.23 -23.55 2.91
N ALA A 212 -11.66 -23.03 4.06
CA ALA A 212 -12.26 -23.83 5.11
C ALA A 212 -13.56 -24.54 4.68
N GLU A 213 -14.19 -24.07 3.57
CA GLU A 213 -15.32 -24.72 2.89
C GLU A 213 -14.94 -25.42 1.58
N ALA A 214 -13.66 -25.37 1.17
CA ALA A 214 -13.22 -26.17 0.02
C ALA A 214 -13.28 -27.65 0.40
N PRO A 215 -13.71 -28.53 -0.52
CA PRO A 215 -13.78 -29.96 -0.24
C PRO A 215 -12.42 -30.41 0.25
N ALA A 216 -12.43 -31.14 1.35
CA ALA A 216 -11.23 -31.74 1.95
C ALA A 216 -10.43 -32.46 0.86
N PHE A 217 -9.41 -31.80 0.32
CA PHE A 217 -8.46 -32.44 -0.57
C PHE A 217 -7.53 -33.30 0.30
N GLY A 218 -7.84 -34.60 0.33
CA GLY A 218 -6.95 -35.59 0.91
C GLY A 218 -7.36 -36.06 2.30
N ALA A 219 -7.03 -37.30 2.57
CA ALA A 219 -7.32 -38.00 3.79
C ALA A 219 -6.88 -37.24 5.05
N LYS A 220 -7.72 -37.22 6.07
CA LYS A 220 -7.37 -36.78 7.45
C LYS A 220 -6.02 -37.40 7.83
N ASN A 221 -5.03 -36.55 8.16
CA ASN A 221 -3.68 -36.85 8.66
C ASN A 221 -2.50 -36.63 7.70
N GLN A 222 -2.60 -35.78 6.68
CA GLN A 222 -1.42 -35.49 5.86
C GLN A 222 -0.65 -34.27 6.39
N ARG A 223 0.66 -34.46 6.64
CA ARG A 223 1.58 -33.41 7.11
C ARG A 223 1.84 -32.39 5.99
N MET A 224 1.82 -31.12 6.34
CA MET A 224 2.09 -30.01 5.40
C MET A 224 3.20 -29.11 5.94
N LEU A 225 4.10 -28.66 5.07
CA LEU A 225 5.10 -27.66 5.40
C LEU A 225 4.82 -26.36 4.68
N ARG A 226 4.90 -25.28 5.43
CA ARG A 226 4.99 -23.93 4.90
C ARG A 226 6.45 -23.55 4.79
N ILE A 227 6.92 -23.32 3.58
CA ILE A 227 8.27 -22.89 3.24
C ILE A 227 8.25 -21.40 2.97
N VAL A 228 9.12 -20.64 3.65
CA VAL A 228 9.22 -19.18 3.50
C VAL A 228 10.52 -18.83 2.79
N PHE A 229 10.41 -18.12 1.67
CA PHE A 229 11.53 -17.58 0.91
C PHE A 229 11.77 -16.13 1.33
N ASP A 230 12.89 -15.82 1.97
CA ASP A 230 13.18 -14.50 2.53
C ASP A 230 14.44 -13.85 1.91
N GLY A 231 14.42 -13.66 0.62
CA GLY A 231 15.52 -13.00 -0.09
C GLY A 231 16.65 -13.93 -0.55
N MET A 232 16.44 -15.24 -0.50
CA MET A 232 17.24 -16.18 -1.29
C MET A 232 17.12 -15.82 -2.77
N THR A 233 18.20 -16.01 -3.51
CA THR A 233 18.27 -15.66 -4.93
C THR A 233 17.06 -16.20 -5.68
N PRO A 234 16.33 -15.37 -6.45
CA PRO A 234 15.08 -15.76 -7.13
C PRO A 234 15.29 -16.88 -8.17
N PHE A 235 16.52 -17.34 -8.35
CA PHE A 235 16.95 -18.26 -9.40
C PHE A 235 17.32 -19.66 -8.88
N GLU A 236 17.32 -19.91 -7.57
CA GLU A 236 17.57 -21.26 -7.07
C GLU A 236 16.29 -22.08 -7.05
N PRO A 237 16.20 -23.18 -7.79
CA PRO A 237 15.02 -24.03 -7.83
C PRO A 237 14.95 -24.93 -6.57
N VAL A 238 14.78 -24.31 -5.38
CA VAL A 238 14.84 -24.98 -4.07
C VAL A 238 13.94 -26.20 -4.01
N ILE A 239 12.68 -26.08 -4.48
CA ILE A 239 11.73 -27.20 -4.44
C ILE A 239 12.13 -28.31 -5.41
N ALA A 240 12.56 -27.95 -6.63
CA ALA A 240 13.03 -28.95 -7.61
C ALA A 240 14.27 -29.68 -7.10
N ASN A 241 15.25 -28.95 -6.58
CA ASN A 241 16.46 -29.53 -6.00
C ASN A 241 16.16 -30.39 -4.77
N MET A 242 15.23 -29.97 -3.91
CA MET A 242 14.75 -30.75 -2.77
C MET A 242 14.15 -32.09 -3.23
N VAL A 243 13.24 -32.07 -4.21
CA VAL A 243 12.61 -33.28 -4.73
C VAL A 243 13.64 -34.22 -5.35
N LEU A 244 14.59 -33.69 -6.10
CA LEU A 244 15.67 -34.48 -6.72
C LEU A 244 16.62 -35.08 -5.69
N ALA A 245 17.04 -34.29 -4.69
CA ALA A 245 17.97 -34.72 -3.66
C ALA A 245 17.35 -35.74 -2.69
N CYS A 246 16.10 -35.54 -2.31
CA CYS A 246 15.39 -36.42 -1.37
C CYS A 246 14.75 -37.64 -2.06
N GLY A 247 14.61 -37.65 -3.38
CA GLY A 247 13.92 -38.70 -4.11
C GLY A 247 12.44 -38.85 -3.74
N ALA A 248 11.83 -37.78 -3.23
CA ALA A 248 10.48 -37.79 -2.69
C ALA A 248 9.64 -36.65 -3.33
N PRO A 249 8.60 -36.98 -4.12
CA PRO A 249 7.72 -35.98 -4.69
C PRO A 249 6.86 -35.32 -3.59
N VAL A 250 6.55 -34.01 -3.81
CA VAL A 250 5.65 -33.25 -2.95
C VAL A 250 4.56 -32.60 -3.80
N ASN A 251 3.36 -32.44 -3.26
CA ASN A 251 2.32 -31.66 -3.89
C ASN A 251 2.42 -30.20 -3.44
N ILE A 252 2.40 -29.28 -4.39
CA ILE A 252 2.33 -27.84 -4.09
C ILE A 252 0.85 -27.46 -3.96
N LEU A 253 0.43 -27.18 -2.74
CA LEU A 253 -0.95 -26.79 -2.45
C LEU A 253 -1.17 -25.28 -2.63
N PHE A 254 -0.12 -24.50 -2.38
CA PHE A 254 -0.14 -23.07 -2.51
C PHE A 254 1.27 -22.55 -2.82
N ALA A 255 1.37 -21.55 -3.72
CA ALA A 255 2.60 -20.84 -3.98
C ALA A 255 2.28 -19.37 -4.24
N ASN A 256 2.98 -18.48 -3.56
CA ASN A 256 2.89 -17.04 -3.79
C ASN A 256 4.27 -16.43 -3.58
N THR A 257 4.88 -15.97 -4.67
CA THR A 257 6.18 -15.30 -4.66
C THR A 257 6.02 -13.90 -5.20
N ARG A 258 6.66 -12.91 -4.57
CA ARG A 258 6.61 -11.51 -4.94
C ARG A 258 8.00 -10.89 -4.86
N ALA A 259 8.26 -9.91 -5.72
CA ALA A 259 9.47 -9.09 -5.62
C ALA A 259 9.16 -7.86 -4.75
N ILE A 260 9.88 -7.69 -3.64
CA ILE A 260 9.81 -6.51 -2.76
C ILE A 260 11.22 -5.94 -2.67
N GLU A 261 11.42 -4.68 -3.07
CA GLU A 261 12.71 -3.98 -3.09
C GLU A 261 13.85 -4.77 -3.77
N GLY A 262 13.52 -5.48 -4.88
CA GLY A 262 14.48 -6.28 -5.62
C GLY A 262 14.85 -7.64 -5.00
N LYS A 263 14.19 -8.01 -3.89
CA LYS A 263 14.31 -9.33 -3.25
C LYS A 263 13.05 -10.14 -3.50
N THR A 264 13.19 -11.43 -3.77
CA THR A 264 12.03 -12.33 -3.85
C THR A 264 11.65 -12.76 -2.46
N VAL A 265 10.46 -12.33 -2.04
CA VAL A 265 9.82 -12.78 -0.81
C VAL A 265 8.63 -13.64 -1.19
N GLY A 266 8.47 -14.79 -0.57
CA GLY A 266 7.37 -15.67 -0.90
C GLY A 266 7.16 -16.77 0.11
N GLN A 267 6.06 -17.45 -0.06
CA GLN A 267 5.78 -18.68 0.69
C GLN A 267 5.17 -19.73 -0.22
N MET A 268 5.44 -20.98 0.11
CA MET A 268 4.87 -22.14 -0.55
C MET A 268 4.37 -23.12 0.51
N ILE A 269 3.21 -23.71 0.31
CA ILE A 269 2.70 -24.78 1.14
C ILE A 269 2.79 -26.06 0.32
N VAL A 270 3.55 -27.00 0.82
CA VAL A 270 3.74 -28.30 0.23
C VAL A 270 3.16 -29.39 1.13
N GLN A 271 2.50 -30.35 0.52
CA GLN A 271 2.04 -31.58 1.17
C GLN A 271 3.18 -32.58 1.14
N LEU A 272 3.52 -33.13 2.29
CA LEU A 272 4.57 -34.11 2.45
C LEU A 272 4.12 -35.52 2.05
N PRO A 273 5.05 -36.38 1.62
CA PRO A 273 4.76 -37.80 1.43
C PRO A 273 4.43 -38.49 2.76
N GLU A 274 3.72 -39.63 2.70
CA GLU A 274 3.33 -40.39 3.90
C GLU A 274 4.52 -41.10 4.58
N ALA A 275 5.60 -41.35 3.84
CA ALA A 275 6.75 -42.07 4.34
C ALA A 275 7.62 -41.17 5.27
N GLU A 276 7.71 -41.53 6.53
CA GLU A 276 8.45 -40.73 7.54
C GLU A 276 9.94 -40.54 7.24
N ASP A 277 10.59 -41.51 6.59
CA ASP A 277 11.97 -41.41 6.14
C ASP A 277 12.13 -40.32 5.04
N ALA A 278 11.15 -40.19 4.17
CA ALA A 278 11.13 -39.13 3.14
C ALA A 278 10.92 -37.74 3.76
N VAL A 279 10.04 -37.64 4.74
CA VAL A 279 9.81 -36.40 5.50
C VAL A 279 11.10 -35.96 6.20
N SER A 280 11.77 -36.88 6.90
CA SER A 280 13.05 -36.58 7.57
C SER A 280 14.15 -36.10 6.61
N ARG A 281 14.22 -36.67 5.41
CA ARG A 281 15.17 -36.19 4.36
C ARG A 281 14.82 -34.79 3.87
N ILE A 282 13.54 -34.49 3.68
CA ILE A 282 13.07 -33.17 3.26
C ILE A 282 13.40 -32.11 4.32
N GLU A 283 13.12 -32.38 5.59
CA GLU A 283 13.43 -31.49 6.70
C GLU A 283 14.95 -31.26 6.84
N ALA A 284 15.75 -32.32 6.75
CA ALA A 284 17.21 -32.22 6.77
C ALA A 284 17.74 -31.38 5.59
N TYR A 285 17.19 -31.55 4.38
CA TYR A 285 17.56 -30.74 3.21
C TYR A 285 17.24 -29.27 3.41
N LEU A 286 16.01 -28.92 3.87
CA LEU A 286 15.61 -27.54 4.10
C LEU A 286 16.47 -26.85 5.17
N ASN A 287 16.80 -27.58 6.25
CA ASN A 287 17.72 -27.10 7.28
C ASN A 287 19.13 -26.85 6.73
N ALA A 288 19.67 -27.76 5.91
CA ALA A 288 20.99 -27.61 5.30
C ALA A 288 21.08 -26.41 4.33
N GLN A 289 19.96 -26.03 3.72
CA GLN A 289 19.86 -24.86 2.84
C GLN A 289 19.48 -23.56 3.58
N ASN A 290 19.38 -23.58 4.91
CA ASN A 290 18.91 -22.45 5.73
C ASN A 290 17.53 -21.89 5.30
N VAL A 291 16.68 -22.73 4.75
CA VAL A 291 15.34 -22.37 4.33
C VAL A 291 14.41 -22.42 5.55
N HIS A 292 13.75 -21.31 5.84
CA HIS A 292 12.79 -21.27 6.94
C HIS A 292 11.51 -22.02 6.59
N TYR A 293 11.13 -22.99 7.41
CA TYR A 293 9.89 -23.72 7.26
C TYR A 293 9.18 -23.94 8.60
N GLU A 294 7.88 -24.12 8.56
CA GLU A 294 7.05 -24.49 9.72
C GLU A 294 6.03 -25.55 9.31
N GLU A 295 5.76 -26.50 10.22
CA GLU A 295 4.69 -27.47 10.01
C GLU A 295 3.34 -26.79 10.20
N VAL A 296 2.43 -27.05 9.27
CA VAL A 296 1.10 -26.43 9.23
C VAL A 296 0.08 -27.52 9.47
N THR A 297 -0.71 -27.37 10.53
CA THR A 297 -1.88 -28.23 10.78
C THR A 297 -3.10 -27.72 9.99
N ASP A 298 -4.10 -28.59 9.80
CA ASP A 298 -5.33 -28.29 9.02
C ASP A 298 -6.06 -27.01 9.48
N ASP A 299 -5.86 -26.55 10.72
CA ASP A 299 -6.45 -25.31 11.26
C ASP A 299 -5.79 -24.01 10.73
N VAL A 300 -4.72 -24.12 9.94
CA VAL A 300 -3.93 -22.99 9.46
C VAL A 300 -4.01 -22.82 7.93
N LEU A 301 -4.65 -23.71 7.23
CA LEU A 301 -5.06 -23.62 5.82
C LEU A 301 -6.40 -22.87 5.69
#